data_ae09c963d0cc08bf34052410e6ca6d37
#
_entry.id   ae09c963d0cc08bf34052410e6ca6d37
#
_cell.length_a   1.000
_cell.length_b   1.000
_cell.length_c   1.000
_cell.angle_alpha   90.00
_cell.angle_beta   90.00
_cell.angle_gamma   90.00
#
_symmetry.space_group_name_H-M   'P 1'
#
loop_
_entity.id
_entity.type
_entity.pdbx_description
1 polymer ?
#
loop_
_entity_poly.entity_id
_entity_poly.type
_entity_poly.pdbx_seq_one_letter_code
_entity_poly.pdbx_strand_id
1 'polypeptide(L)'
;VGRGLSEPFVKSPEWDRVHIVRFDRREEEFPDALVALKPDVVVDMVCFTEKEMLRLIGALRGRVEHYLVCGMWMHGRSDAVPVREDECRDPLEEYGIEKEKMDRAIAREYAERSFPGTIVHPGHIVCPGDVPINPQGCKSLDAFRTLREGKTLYLPNFGMETLHHVHAEDV
;
A
#
# COMPACT_ATOMS: atom_id res chain seq x y z
N VAL A 1 -9.59 -12.11 -1.40
CA VAL A 1 -9.36 -12.94 -0.20
C VAL A 1 -9.07 -12.04 0.99
N GLY A 2 -9.58 -12.36 2.16
CA GLY A 2 -9.33 -11.57 3.37
C GLY A 2 -9.95 -12.22 4.61
N ARG A 3 -9.68 -11.67 5.79
CA ARG A 3 -10.20 -12.22 7.06
C ARG A 3 -11.71 -11.99 7.24
N GLY A 4 -12.27 -11.02 6.54
CA GLY A 4 -13.71 -10.66 6.66
C GLY A 4 -14.06 -10.07 8.03
N LEU A 5 -13.13 -9.35 8.67
CA LEU A 5 -13.31 -8.75 10.00
C LEU A 5 -13.85 -7.32 9.96
N SER A 6 -13.83 -6.69 8.80
CA SER A 6 -14.31 -5.32 8.59
C SER A 6 -15.22 -5.26 7.37
N GLU A 7 -16.15 -4.34 7.40
CA GLU A 7 -16.96 -3.99 6.23
C GLU A 7 -16.25 -2.91 5.40
N PRO A 8 -16.52 -2.82 4.09
CA PRO A 8 -16.03 -1.73 3.25
C PRO A 8 -16.50 -0.37 3.77
N PHE A 9 -15.66 0.65 3.65
CA PHE A 9 -16.03 2.04 4.00
C PHE A 9 -17.18 2.56 3.15
N VAL A 10 -17.23 2.15 1.90
CA VAL A 10 -18.30 2.50 0.96
C VAL A 10 -19.01 1.23 0.52
N LYS A 11 -20.32 1.21 0.68
CA LYS A 11 -21.16 0.15 0.10
C LYS A 11 -21.31 0.42 -1.39
N SER A 12 -20.89 -0.51 -2.20
CA SER A 12 -20.90 -0.43 -3.65
C SER A 12 -21.56 -1.70 -4.22
N PRO A 13 -22.37 -1.62 -5.27
CA PRO A 13 -23.02 -2.78 -5.88
C PRO A 13 -22.03 -3.78 -6.48
N GLU A 14 -20.78 -3.39 -6.70
CA GLU A 14 -19.71 -4.28 -7.13
C GLU A 14 -19.43 -5.39 -6.11
N TRP A 15 -19.67 -5.16 -4.81
CA TRP A 15 -19.51 -6.18 -3.78
C TRP A 15 -20.45 -7.38 -3.96
N ASP A 16 -21.62 -7.20 -4.60
CA ASP A 16 -22.55 -8.28 -4.90
C ASP A 16 -22.01 -9.23 -5.99
N ARG A 17 -20.99 -8.79 -6.73
CA ARG A 17 -20.35 -9.53 -7.82
C ARG A 17 -19.05 -10.21 -7.39
N VAL A 18 -18.60 -9.99 -6.16
CA VAL A 18 -17.33 -10.48 -5.64
C VAL A 18 -17.53 -11.79 -4.88
N HIS A 19 -16.75 -12.82 -5.25
CA HIS A 19 -16.67 -14.04 -4.44
C HIS A 19 -15.72 -13.84 -3.25
N ILE A 20 -16.28 -13.78 -2.05
CA ILE A 20 -15.51 -13.53 -0.83
C ILE A 20 -14.97 -14.86 -0.29
N VAL A 21 -13.64 -14.99 -0.28
CA VAL A 21 -12.95 -16.10 0.38
C VAL A 21 -12.30 -15.60 1.66
N ARG A 22 -12.61 -16.25 2.78
CA ARG A 22 -12.08 -15.88 4.10
C ARG A 22 -10.85 -16.73 4.43
N PHE A 23 -9.71 -16.05 4.59
CA PHE A 23 -8.44 -16.65 4.97
C PHE A 23 -7.54 -15.61 5.65
N ASP A 24 -6.72 -16.00 6.61
CA ASP A 24 -5.69 -15.12 7.19
C ASP A 24 -4.38 -15.33 6.43
N ARG A 25 -3.83 -14.24 5.85
CA ARG A 25 -2.56 -14.32 5.11
C ARG A 25 -1.36 -14.76 5.95
N ARG A 26 -1.47 -14.71 7.29
CA ARG A 26 -0.40 -15.12 8.21
C ARG A 26 -0.34 -16.63 8.38
N GLU A 27 -1.40 -17.35 8.04
CA GLU A 27 -1.41 -18.81 8.09
C GLU A 27 -0.44 -19.40 7.07
N GLU A 28 0.16 -20.53 7.41
CA GLU A 28 1.18 -21.18 6.57
C GLU A 28 0.59 -21.62 5.24
N GLU A 29 -0.65 -22.06 5.24
CA GLU A 29 -1.39 -22.58 4.09
C GLU A 29 -1.93 -21.47 3.16
N PHE A 30 -1.83 -20.21 3.52
CA PHE A 30 -2.40 -19.11 2.73
C PHE A 30 -1.93 -19.08 1.26
N PRO A 31 -0.64 -19.23 0.93
CA PRO A 31 -0.20 -19.23 -0.46
C PRO A 31 -0.82 -20.38 -1.28
N ASP A 32 -0.93 -21.57 -0.69
CA ASP A 32 -1.50 -22.74 -1.37
C ASP A 32 -3.02 -22.57 -1.55
N ALA A 33 -3.71 -22.02 -0.54
CA ALA A 33 -5.12 -21.68 -0.63
C ALA A 33 -5.39 -20.65 -1.73
N LEU A 34 -4.53 -19.63 -1.89
CA LEU A 34 -4.64 -18.66 -2.95
C LEU A 34 -4.42 -19.28 -4.33
N VAL A 35 -3.38 -20.10 -4.47
CA VAL A 35 -3.10 -20.82 -5.72
C VAL A 35 -4.24 -21.77 -6.12
N ALA A 36 -4.90 -22.40 -5.16
CA ALA A 36 -6.06 -23.27 -5.41
C ALA A 36 -7.24 -22.53 -6.05
N LEU A 37 -7.33 -21.21 -5.90
CA LEU A 37 -8.33 -20.36 -6.56
C LEU A 37 -8.03 -20.14 -8.04
N LYS A 38 -6.80 -20.49 -8.51
CA LYS A 38 -6.33 -20.31 -9.89
C LYS A 38 -6.51 -18.88 -10.42
N PRO A 39 -6.00 -17.87 -9.71
CA PRO A 39 -6.12 -16.50 -10.17
C PRO A 39 -5.24 -16.26 -11.40
N ASP A 40 -5.73 -15.51 -12.38
CA ASP A 40 -4.92 -15.00 -13.47
C ASP A 40 -4.09 -13.80 -13.00
N VAL A 41 -4.70 -12.93 -12.19
CA VAL A 41 -4.08 -11.73 -11.61
C VAL A 41 -4.26 -11.71 -10.10
N VAL A 42 -3.23 -11.31 -9.38
CA VAL A 42 -3.28 -11.09 -7.93
C VAL A 42 -2.97 -9.63 -7.62
N VAL A 43 -3.89 -8.96 -6.93
CA VAL A 43 -3.70 -7.60 -6.40
C VAL A 43 -3.58 -7.68 -4.88
N ASP A 44 -2.39 -7.38 -4.36
CA ASP A 44 -2.06 -7.50 -2.93
C ASP A 44 -1.93 -6.13 -2.26
N MET A 45 -3.04 -5.63 -1.72
CA MET A 45 -3.10 -4.31 -1.05
C MET A 45 -2.62 -4.33 0.40
N VAL A 46 -2.41 -5.52 1.00
CA VAL A 46 -2.12 -5.66 2.44
C VAL A 46 -0.82 -6.40 2.74
N CYS A 47 0.12 -6.39 1.83
CA CYS A 47 1.47 -6.92 2.04
C CYS A 47 2.35 -5.88 2.74
N PHE A 48 2.95 -6.22 3.86
CA PHE A 48 3.72 -5.29 4.68
C PHE A 48 5.19 -5.65 4.84
N THR A 49 5.60 -6.87 4.49
CA THR A 49 6.98 -7.32 4.64
C THR A 49 7.50 -8.05 3.40
N GLU A 50 8.82 -7.95 3.17
CA GLU A 50 9.51 -8.71 2.12
C GLU A 50 9.25 -10.21 2.25
N LYS A 51 9.31 -10.72 3.48
CA LYS A 51 9.10 -12.16 3.75
C LYS A 51 7.73 -12.65 3.30
N GLU A 52 6.67 -11.91 3.63
CA GLU A 52 5.30 -12.26 3.21
C GLU A 52 5.16 -12.23 1.70
N MET A 53 5.72 -11.20 1.06
CA MET A 53 5.68 -11.06 -0.40
C MET A 53 6.41 -12.20 -1.09
N LEU A 54 7.64 -12.50 -0.68
CA LEU A 54 8.45 -13.56 -1.30
C LEU A 54 7.83 -14.95 -1.11
N ARG A 55 7.21 -15.20 0.04
CA ARG A 55 6.45 -16.45 0.28
C ARG A 55 5.32 -16.60 -0.73
N LEU A 56 4.59 -15.52 -1.00
CA LEU A 56 3.48 -15.55 -1.95
C LEU A 56 3.99 -15.65 -3.39
N ILE A 57 5.00 -14.86 -3.77
CA ILE A 57 5.65 -14.94 -5.08
C ILE A 57 6.13 -16.38 -5.36
N GLY A 58 6.75 -17.04 -4.35
CA GLY A 58 7.21 -18.42 -4.48
C GLY A 58 6.12 -19.39 -4.90
N ALA A 59 4.92 -19.23 -4.36
CA ALA A 59 3.76 -20.06 -4.72
C ALA A 59 3.13 -19.67 -6.08
N LEU A 60 3.20 -18.39 -6.46
CA LEU A 60 2.56 -17.85 -7.67
C LEU A 60 3.41 -17.99 -8.94
N ARG A 61 4.72 -18.30 -8.83
CA ARG A 61 5.60 -18.41 -10.01
C ARG A 61 5.06 -19.39 -11.05
N GLY A 62 4.93 -18.92 -12.30
CA GLY A 62 4.41 -19.71 -13.42
C GLY A 62 2.91 -20.04 -13.33
N ARG A 63 2.18 -19.39 -12.44
CA ARG A 63 0.75 -19.66 -12.18
C ARG A 63 -0.14 -18.45 -12.30
N VAL A 64 0.43 -17.26 -12.45
CA VAL A 64 -0.31 -16.00 -12.63
C VAL A 64 0.22 -15.25 -13.84
N GLU A 65 -0.64 -14.49 -14.47
CA GLU A 65 -0.27 -13.58 -15.55
C GLU A 65 0.34 -12.30 -14.99
N HIS A 66 -0.14 -11.86 -13.82
CA HIS A 66 0.38 -10.67 -13.16
C HIS A 66 0.19 -10.67 -11.64
N TYR A 67 1.16 -10.10 -10.94
CA TYR A 67 1.11 -9.82 -9.50
C TYR A 67 1.33 -8.32 -9.27
N LEU A 68 0.35 -7.64 -8.68
CA LEU A 68 0.44 -6.25 -8.32
C LEU A 68 0.44 -6.11 -6.80
N VAL A 69 1.41 -5.38 -6.25
CA VAL A 69 1.50 -5.17 -4.80
C VAL A 69 1.56 -3.68 -4.47
N CYS A 70 0.89 -3.31 -3.37
CA CYS A 70 0.91 -1.94 -2.87
C CYS A 70 2.20 -1.68 -2.08
N GLY A 71 3.04 -0.81 -2.61
CA GLY A 71 4.22 -0.26 -1.98
C GLY A 71 3.92 0.97 -1.11
N MET A 72 4.86 1.90 -1.10
CA MET A 72 4.74 3.20 -0.45
C MET A 72 5.54 4.24 -1.24
N TRP A 73 4.95 5.41 -1.52
CA TRP A 73 5.62 6.44 -2.31
C TRP A 73 6.82 7.06 -1.60
N MET A 74 6.77 7.15 -0.26
CA MET A 74 7.83 7.78 0.55
C MET A 74 8.64 6.70 1.28
N HIS A 75 9.84 6.45 0.81
CA HIS A 75 10.80 5.51 1.40
C HIS A 75 11.90 6.23 2.20
N GLY A 76 11.63 7.43 2.72
CA GLY A 76 12.58 8.25 3.42
C GLY A 76 12.68 9.67 2.88
N ARG A 77 13.85 10.28 3.02
CA ARG A 77 14.08 11.67 2.61
C ARG A 77 14.26 11.77 1.10
N SER A 78 13.56 12.71 0.48
CA SER A 78 13.88 13.17 -0.86
C SER A 78 14.38 14.63 -0.78
N ASP A 79 15.46 14.92 -1.48
CA ASP A 79 16.02 16.27 -1.55
C ASP A 79 15.43 17.07 -2.71
N ALA A 80 14.58 16.46 -3.53
CA ALA A 80 13.96 17.05 -4.70
C ALA A 80 12.45 16.80 -4.78
N VAL A 81 11.74 17.73 -5.40
CA VAL A 81 10.32 17.59 -5.76
C VAL A 81 10.20 17.95 -7.26
N PRO A 82 9.45 17.19 -8.03
CA PRO A 82 8.70 15.96 -7.66
C PRO A 82 9.62 14.76 -7.40
N VAL A 83 9.21 13.90 -6.46
CA VAL A 83 9.89 12.64 -6.18
C VAL A 83 9.67 11.68 -7.34
N ARG A 84 10.71 10.95 -7.75
CA ARG A 84 10.68 9.99 -8.86
C ARG A 84 10.90 8.57 -8.34
N GLU A 85 10.46 7.59 -9.13
CA GLU A 85 10.54 6.16 -8.78
C GLU A 85 12.00 5.65 -8.71
N ASP A 86 12.91 6.28 -9.45
CA ASP A 86 14.32 5.91 -9.57
C ASP A 86 15.24 6.64 -8.58
N GLU A 87 14.69 7.50 -7.71
CA GLU A 87 15.48 8.19 -6.69
C GLU A 87 15.97 7.25 -5.59
N CYS A 88 17.12 7.63 -4.99
CA CYS A 88 17.66 6.93 -3.83
C CYS A 88 16.69 7.03 -2.65
N ARG A 89 16.41 5.90 -2.02
CA ARG A 89 15.48 5.77 -0.91
C ARG A 89 16.26 5.52 0.37
N ASP A 90 15.93 6.27 1.41
CA ASP A 90 16.54 6.16 2.74
C ASP A 90 15.44 6.11 3.80
N PRO A 91 14.75 4.96 3.94
CA PRO A 91 13.65 4.82 4.87
C PRO A 91 14.15 4.88 6.32
N LEU A 92 13.43 5.63 7.16
CA LEU A 92 13.78 5.88 8.56
C LEU A 92 13.08 4.93 9.54
N GLU A 93 11.95 4.35 9.13
CA GLU A 93 11.10 3.54 10.01
C GLU A 93 10.96 2.12 9.47
N GLU A 94 10.73 1.15 10.36
CA GLU A 94 10.60 -0.28 10.04
C GLU A 94 9.61 -0.55 8.89
N TYR A 95 8.49 0.15 8.89
CA TYR A 95 7.51 0.04 7.82
C TYR A 95 8.07 0.45 6.45
N GLY A 96 8.76 1.60 6.38
CA GLY A 96 9.41 2.07 5.16
C GLY A 96 10.54 1.16 4.70
N ILE A 97 11.34 0.65 5.65
CA ILE A 97 12.43 -0.29 5.39
C ILE A 97 11.89 -1.58 4.76
N GLU A 98 10.81 -2.15 5.30
CA GLU A 98 10.19 -3.35 4.73
C GLU A 98 9.59 -3.09 3.34
N LYS A 99 8.95 -1.95 3.12
CA LYS A 99 8.43 -1.57 1.80
C LYS A 99 9.54 -1.41 0.75
N GLU A 100 10.66 -0.85 1.15
CA GLU A 100 11.83 -0.71 0.27
C GLU A 100 12.48 -2.07 -0.06
N LYS A 101 12.56 -2.99 0.93
CA LYS A 101 12.98 -4.37 0.68
C LYS A 101 12.05 -5.09 -0.31
N MET A 102 10.75 -4.87 -0.19
CA MET A 102 9.77 -5.42 -1.14
C MET A 102 10.02 -4.92 -2.57
N ASP A 103 10.30 -3.63 -2.73
CA ASP A 103 10.58 -3.02 -4.02
C ASP A 103 11.82 -3.64 -4.69
N ARG A 104 12.92 -3.75 -3.94
CA ARG A 104 14.13 -4.44 -4.43
C ARG A 104 13.88 -5.91 -4.74
N ALA A 105 13.09 -6.57 -3.92
CA ALA A 105 12.80 -7.99 -4.08
C ALA A 105 11.98 -8.27 -5.35
N ILE A 106 10.96 -7.47 -5.65
CA ILE A 106 10.14 -7.66 -6.86
C ILE A 106 10.96 -7.35 -8.13
N ALA A 107 11.81 -6.33 -8.10
CA ALA A 107 12.72 -6.02 -9.19
C ALA A 107 13.70 -7.17 -9.44
N ARG A 108 14.26 -7.79 -8.39
CA ARG A 108 15.12 -8.97 -8.48
C ARG A 108 14.37 -10.18 -9.02
N GLU A 109 13.16 -10.45 -8.57
CA GLU A 109 12.34 -11.56 -9.08
C GLU A 109 12.02 -11.40 -10.58
N TYR A 110 11.79 -10.18 -11.03
CA TYR A 110 11.65 -9.90 -12.46
C TYR A 110 12.96 -10.16 -13.22
N ALA A 111 14.08 -9.60 -12.77
CA ALA A 111 15.37 -9.69 -13.44
C ALA A 111 15.89 -11.12 -13.53
N GLU A 112 15.76 -11.91 -12.44
CA GLU A 112 16.33 -13.26 -12.36
C GLU A 112 15.39 -14.36 -12.87
N ARG A 113 14.08 -14.15 -12.80
CA ARG A 113 13.07 -15.21 -13.02
C ARG A 113 11.93 -14.79 -13.94
N SER A 114 11.98 -13.57 -14.48
CA SER A 114 10.90 -13.00 -15.30
C SER A 114 9.52 -13.08 -14.61
N PHE A 115 9.50 -12.96 -13.28
CA PHE A 115 8.25 -12.98 -12.54
C PHE A 115 7.43 -11.72 -12.89
N PRO A 116 6.17 -11.86 -13.34
CA PRO A 116 5.37 -10.74 -13.84
C PRO A 116 4.78 -9.91 -12.67
N GLY A 117 5.63 -9.16 -11.99
CA GLY A 117 5.26 -8.39 -10.83
C GLY A 117 5.42 -6.88 -11.03
N THR A 118 4.49 -6.11 -10.48
CA THR A 118 4.54 -4.64 -10.39
C THR A 118 4.31 -4.21 -8.95
N ILE A 119 5.08 -3.24 -8.48
CA ILE A 119 4.80 -2.53 -7.23
C ILE A 119 4.35 -1.12 -7.55
N VAL A 120 3.22 -0.70 -6.95
CA VAL A 120 2.71 0.67 -7.08
C VAL A 120 3.00 1.45 -5.81
N HIS A 121 3.35 2.72 -5.95
CA HIS A 121 3.72 3.61 -4.85
C HIS A 121 2.69 4.74 -4.69
N PRO A 122 1.50 4.45 -4.13
CA PRO A 122 0.51 5.49 -3.91
C PRO A 122 0.98 6.48 -2.86
N GLY A 123 0.54 7.72 -2.97
CA GLY A 123 0.60 8.69 -1.88
C GLY A 123 -0.29 8.28 -0.71
N HIS A 124 -0.61 9.20 0.17
CA HIS A 124 -1.57 8.93 1.25
C HIS A 124 -2.95 8.72 0.66
N ILE A 125 -3.41 7.47 0.67
CA ILE A 125 -4.72 7.11 0.13
C ILE A 125 -5.80 7.70 1.02
N VAL A 126 -6.75 8.39 0.39
CA VAL A 126 -7.91 8.99 1.04
C VAL A 126 -9.20 8.53 0.35
N CYS A 127 -10.24 8.34 1.13
CA CYS A 127 -11.57 8.00 0.62
C CYS A 127 -12.67 8.52 1.56
N PRO A 128 -13.94 8.57 1.11
CA PRO A 128 -15.05 8.85 2.00
C PRO A 128 -15.07 7.88 3.18
N GLY A 129 -15.16 8.42 4.39
CA GLY A 129 -15.15 7.64 5.66
C GLY A 129 -13.78 7.47 6.31
N ASP A 130 -12.68 7.77 5.63
CA ASP A 130 -11.35 7.81 6.24
C ASP A 130 -10.98 9.24 6.70
N VAL A 131 -10.10 9.33 7.70
CA VAL A 131 -9.54 10.60 8.14
C VAL A 131 -8.23 10.83 7.40
N PRO A 132 -8.12 11.88 6.56
CA PRO A 132 -6.88 12.16 5.85
C PRO A 132 -5.75 12.53 6.81
N ILE A 133 -4.50 12.31 6.39
CA ILE A 133 -3.36 12.89 7.09
C ILE A 133 -3.48 14.42 6.99
N ASN A 134 -3.44 15.06 8.14
CA ASN A 134 -3.58 16.50 8.26
C ASN A 134 -2.23 17.24 8.08
N PRO A 135 -2.21 18.59 7.98
CA PRO A 135 -0.98 19.36 7.81
C PRO A 135 0.08 19.17 8.91
N GLN A 136 -0.25 18.54 10.02
CA GLN A 136 0.68 18.21 11.11
C GLN A 136 1.26 16.79 10.98
N GLY A 137 0.93 16.05 9.92
CA GLY A 137 1.43 14.71 9.64
C GLY A 137 0.72 13.57 10.39
N CYS A 138 -0.47 13.80 10.93
CA CYS A 138 -1.21 12.78 11.66
C CYS A 138 -2.66 12.62 11.19
N LYS A 139 -3.25 11.44 11.44
CA LYS A 139 -4.67 11.16 11.17
C LYS A 139 -5.54 11.67 12.32
N SER A 140 -5.84 12.99 12.33
CA SER A 140 -6.75 13.63 13.27
C SER A 140 -7.55 14.73 12.60
N LEU A 141 -8.83 14.84 12.93
CA LEU A 141 -9.68 15.94 12.50
C LEU A 141 -9.42 17.24 13.25
N ASP A 142 -8.63 17.25 14.32
CA ASP A 142 -8.46 18.42 15.18
C ASP A 142 -7.76 19.58 14.48
N ALA A 143 -6.79 19.31 13.60
CA ALA A 143 -6.17 20.35 12.77
C ALA A 143 -7.20 21.04 11.86
N PHE A 144 -8.09 20.26 11.23
CA PHE A 144 -9.13 20.80 10.36
C PHE A 144 -10.20 21.59 11.16
N ARG A 145 -10.56 21.12 12.37
CA ARG A 145 -11.45 21.84 13.28
C ARG A 145 -10.85 23.18 13.71
N THR A 146 -9.57 23.17 14.10
CA THR A 146 -8.80 24.36 14.49
C THR A 146 -8.81 25.41 13.38
N LEU A 147 -8.55 25.00 12.14
CA LEU A 147 -8.59 25.91 10.97
C LEU A 147 -10.00 26.44 10.70
N ARG A 148 -11.02 25.58 10.78
CA ARG A 148 -12.43 25.98 10.59
C ARG A 148 -12.91 27.00 11.63
N GLU A 149 -12.35 26.91 12.84
CA GLU A 149 -12.65 27.85 13.93
C GLU A 149 -11.84 29.16 13.83
N GLY A 150 -11.02 29.33 12.80
CA GLY A 150 -10.17 30.50 12.60
C GLY A 150 -9.02 30.60 13.61
N LYS A 151 -8.67 29.49 14.27
CA LYS A 151 -7.57 29.41 15.23
C LYS A 151 -6.23 29.18 14.54
N THR A 152 -5.15 29.54 15.21
CA THR A 152 -3.79 29.29 14.74
C THR A 152 -3.46 27.81 14.81
N LEU A 153 -2.94 27.26 13.70
CA LEU A 153 -2.38 25.91 13.63
C LEU A 153 -0.86 26.02 13.52
N TYR A 154 -0.14 25.32 14.39
CA TYR A 154 1.32 25.22 14.31
C TYR A 154 1.71 24.04 13.43
N LEU A 155 2.55 24.29 12.41
CA LEU A 155 3.01 23.28 11.47
C LEU A 155 4.46 22.87 11.78
N PRO A 156 4.83 21.59 11.58
CA PRO A 156 6.21 21.15 11.68
C PRO A 156 7.07 21.80 10.57
N ASN A 157 8.38 21.82 10.77
CA ASN A 157 9.38 22.22 9.79
C ASN A 157 9.01 23.51 9.03
N PHE A 158 8.55 24.54 9.75
CA PHE A 158 8.10 25.84 9.19
C PHE A 158 7.01 25.74 8.12
N GLY A 159 6.26 24.64 8.08
CA GLY A 159 5.24 24.39 7.05
C GLY A 159 5.80 24.00 5.68
N MET A 160 7.06 23.57 5.60
CA MET A 160 7.74 23.18 4.37
C MET A 160 7.52 21.71 3.98
N GLU A 161 6.85 20.93 4.84
CA GLU A 161 6.56 19.52 4.54
C GLU A 161 5.53 19.40 3.42
N THR A 162 5.81 18.49 2.48
CA THR A 162 4.90 18.17 1.39
C THR A 162 4.13 16.90 1.70
N LEU A 163 2.80 16.97 1.66
CA LEU A 163 1.91 15.83 1.77
C LEU A 163 1.33 15.52 0.39
N HIS A 164 1.45 14.27 -0.02
CA HIS A 164 0.89 13.79 -1.27
C HIS A 164 -0.31 12.88 -0.97
N HIS A 165 -1.52 13.36 -1.25
CA HIS A 165 -2.74 12.57 -1.17
C HIS A 165 -3.14 12.06 -2.55
N VAL A 166 -3.71 10.85 -2.57
CA VAL A 166 -4.31 10.24 -3.76
C VAL A 166 -5.68 9.70 -3.38
N HIS A 167 -6.68 9.88 -4.23
CA HIS A 167 -8.00 9.29 -3.98
C HIS A 167 -7.97 7.78 -4.20
N ALA A 168 -8.72 7.02 -3.40
CA ALA A 168 -8.73 5.56 -3.50
C ALA A 168 -9.24 5.03 -4.87
N GLU A 169 -10.01 5.83 -5.60
CA GLU A 169 -10.48 5.49 -6.95
C GLU A 169 -9.39 5.67 -8.02
N ASP A 170 -8.28 6.35 -7.68
CA ASP A 170 -7.15 6.59 -8.60
C ASP A 170 -6.01 5.57 -8.37
N VAL A 171 -6.12 4.71 -7.36
CA VAL A 171 -5.17 3.66 -7.02
C VAL A 171 -5.61 2.32 -7.57
#